data_c842d4034a61d9bd89fa397b205f4af3
#
_entry.id   c842d4034a61d9bd89fa397b205f4af3
#
_cell.length_a   1.000
_cell.length_b   1.000
_cell.length_c   1.000
_cell.angle_alpha   90.00
_cell.angle_beta   90.00
_cell.angle_gamma   90.00
#
_symmetry.space_group_name_H-M   'P 1'
#
loop_
_entity.id
_entity.type
_entity.pdbx_description
1 polymer ?
#
loop_
_entity_poly.entity_id
_entity_poly.type
_entity_poly.pdbx_seq_one_letter_code
_entity_poly.pdbx_strand_id
1 'polypeptide(L)'
;MPRRGANSASSKPDQFFAKELSGETPPSYSTMERLYQLAVKLYALSPWHVLSETELVLARDSATGETCYCSVMGVLGEVLAMHAYIGTEGYRLFRRVAAGEISGAGEFYERQHSVYVEFVPRVELDGQDRDLLTAMDHPLGAVKASPIFRASRPGFRPWFVTEQEGLLLAECLSAVIVICSAVSTRPGLKYWNRVDTYPMVSQVDGKEGEPQYRVELVKVALPSEPPLSPVQLGEEQLHRLRNRNYAIRGVMELDYFPSAAPIGGKYERKACTRVALAVDADSGFLFPPELAPPGVSVADALGTAIIKAIETSRTLPREVRVTNRKLKDCLNPLSEVCGFPVKVVGSLPALAEAREGLMRMLEGPVPPRV
;
A
#
# COMPACT_ATOMS: atom_id res chain seq x y z
N MET A 1 28.53 47.71 6.31
CA MET A 1 27.58 47.07 7.24
C MET A 1 26.86 45.95 6.52
N PRO A 2 27.06 44.68 6.86
CA PRO A 2 26.35 43.58 6.21
C PRO A 2 24.93 43.47 6.81
N ARG A 3 23.94 43.37 5.95
CA ARG A 3 22.53 43.09 6.31
C ARG A 3 22.45 41.71 6.95
N ARG A 4 21.96 41.68 8.18
CA ARG A 4 21.63 40.45 8.91
C ARG A 4 20.57 39.67 8.10
N GLY A 5 20.86 38.38 7.83
CA GLY A 5 19.91 37.45 7.22
C GLY A 5 18.65 37.34 8.07
N ALA A 6 17.50 37.46 7.42
CA ALA A 6 16.22 37.20 8.02
C ALA A 6 16.20 35.68 8.37
N ASN A 7 16.19 35.37 9.67
CA ASN A 7 15.72 34.09 10.16
C ASN A 7 14.24 34.01 9.76
N SER A 8 13.93 33.21 8.72
CA SER A 8 12.56 32.85 8.42
C SER A 8 12.08 31.98 9.58
N ALA A 9 11.25 32.51 10.44
CA ALA A 9 10.53 31.71 11.40
C ALA A 9 9.76 30.65 10.62
N SER A 10 10.01 29.36 10.89
CA SER A 10 9.31 28.24 10.31
C SER A 10 7.80 28.45 10.48
N SER A 11 7.02 28.29 9.41
CA SER A 11 5.57 28.43 9.47
C SER A 11 4.95 27.34 10.36
N LYS A 12 3.71 27.54 10.84
CA LYS A 12 3.02 26.52 11.65
C LYS A 12 2.88 25.18 10.92
N PRO A 13 2.53 25.14 9.61
CA PRO A 13 2.51 23.92 8.83
C PRO A 13 3.89 23.25 8.74
N ASP A 14 4.97 24.01 8.55
CA ASP A 14 6.32 23.45 8.48
C ASP A 14 6.70 22.73 9.78
N GLN A 15 6.32 23.29 10.93
CA GLN A 15 6.56 22.68 12.25
C GLN A 15 5.76 21.38 12.42
N PHE A 16 4.51 21.34 11.93
CA PHE A 16 3.69 20.14 11.93
C PHE A 16 4.34 19.03 11.09
N PHE A 17 4.65 19.31 9.84
CA PHE A 17 5.20 18.30 8.93
C PHE A 17 6.62 17.86 9.28
N ALA A 18 7.46 18.73 9.82
CA ALA A 18 8.79 18.36 10.32
C ALA A 18 8.72 17.27 11.40
N LYS A 19 7.61 17.22 12.15
CA LYS A 19 7.35 16.19 13.15
C LYS A 19 6.75 14.92 12.56
N GLU A 20 5.72 15.05 11.71
CA GLU A 20 4.93 13.92 11.21
C GLU A 20 5.59 13.21 10.01
N LEU A 21 6.54 13.85 9.33
CA LEU A 21 7.28 13.32 8.19
C LEU A 21 8.79 13.30 8.45
N SER A 22 9.19 12.83 9.63
CA SER A 22 10.60 12.75 10.00
C SER A 22 11.41 11.95 8.96
N GLY A 23 12.42 12.59 8.36
CA GLY A 23 13.29 12.01 7.34
C GLY A 23 12.73 12.00 5.91
N GLU A 24 11.53 12.54 5.69
CA GLU A 24 10.91 12.72 4.37
C GLU A 24 10.77 14.22 4.03
N THR A 25 10.66 14.57 2.74
CA THR A 25 10.43 15.95 2.32
C THR A 25 8.96 16.31 2.51
N PRO A 26 8.62 17.20 3.45
CA PRO A 26 7.23 17.58 3.69
C PRO A 26 6.66 18.38 2.52
N PRO A 27 5.32 18.39 2.35
CA PRO A 27 4.67 19.20 1.33
C PRO A 27 4.86 20.69 1.67
N SER A 28 5.14 21.48 0.63
CA SER A 28 5.21 22.95 0.76
C SER A 28 3.82 23.53 1.07
N TYR A 29 3.79 24.73 1.64
CA TYR A 29 2.53 25.44 1.86
C TYR A 29 1.73 25.60 0.56
N SER A 30 2.39 25.94 -0.55
CA SER A 30 1.76 26.10 -1.86
C SER A 30 1.16 24.80 -2.38
N THR A 31 1.83 23.64 -2.17
CA THR A 31 1.31 22.34 -2.53
C THR A 31 0.06 22.01 -1.71
N MET A 32 0.08 22.23 -0.41
CA MET A 32 -1.08 22.00 0.45
C MET A 32 -2.24 22.92 0.11
N GLU A 33 -1.98 24.21 -0.10
CA GLU A 33 -3.02 25.16 -0.52
C GLU A 33 -3.69 24.74 -1.82
N ARG A 34 -2.90 24.33 -2.81
CA ARG A 34 -3.40 23.78 -4.07
C ARG A 34 -4.25 22.55 -3.87
N LEU A 35 -3.83 21.61 -3.01
CA LEU A 35 -4.61 20.41 -2.67
C LEU A 35 -5.97 20.77 -2.08
N TYR A 36 -6.02 21.70 -1.12
CA TYR A 36 -7.28 22.15 -0.54
C TYR A 36 -8.20 22.81 -1.57
N GLN A 37 -7.66 23.69 -2.42
CA GLN A 37 -8.44 24.32 -3.49
C GLN A 37 -9.03 23.30 -4.46
N LEU A 38 -8.24 22.30 -4.88
CA LEU A 38 -8.71 21.23 -5.76
C LEU A 38 -9.73 20.32 -5.06
N ALA A 39 -9.52 19.99 -3.79
CA ALA A 39 -10.47 19.17 -3.01
C ALA A 39 -11.82 19.88 -2.85
N VAL A 40 -11.84 21.18 -2.55
CA VAL A 40 -13.08 21.97 -2.48
C VAL A 40 -13.80 21.96 -3.82
N LYS A 41 -13.07 22.16 -4.92
CA LYS A 41 -13.62 22.11 -6.28
C LYS A 41 -14.19 20.72 -6.62
N LEU A 42 -13.47 19.67 -6.27
CA LEU A 42 -13.92 18.28 -6.48
C LEU A 42 -15.19 17.99 -5.68
N TYR A 43 -15.22 18.38 -4.40
CA TYR A 43 -16.39 18.19 -3.54
C TYR A 43 -17.62 18.91 -4.08
N ALA A 44 -17.47 20.13 -4.56
CA ALA A 44 -18.57 20.92 -5.16
C ALA A 44 -19.13 20.28 -6.42
N LEU A 45 -18.31 19.58 -7.22
CA LEU A 45 -18.74 18.81 -8.40
C LEU A 45 -19.48 17.52 -8.04
N SER A 46 -19.39 17.05 -6.79
CA SER A 46 -20.00 15.81 -6.32
C SER A 46 -19.74 14.62 -7.25
N PRO A 47 -18.46 14.28 -7.52
CA PRO A 47 -18.08 13.33 -8.57
C PRO A 47 -18.68 11.93 -8.38
N TRP A 48 -19.00 11.53 -7.15
CA TRP A 48 -19.67 10.27 -6.80
C TRP A 48 -21.10 10.12 -7.33
N HIS A 49 -21.72 11.21 -7.81
CA HIS A 49 -22.99 11.19 -8.52
C HIS A 49 -22.82 11.11 -10.04
N VAL A 50 -21.58 11.26 -10.54
CA VAL A 50 -21.25 11.33 -11.95
C VAL A 50 -20.47 10.11 -12.41
N LEU A 51 -19.57 9.59 -11.55
CA LEU A 51 -18.70 8.46 -11.81
C LEU A 51 -18.96 7.33 -10.83
N SER A 52 -18.96 6.10 -11.33
CA SER A 52 -18.91 4.89 -10.50
C SER A 52 -17.46 4.56 -10.14
N GLU A 53 -17.26 3.74 -9.10
CA GLU A 53 -15.93 3.35 -8.63
C GLU A 53 -15.07 2.65 -9.70
N THR A 54 -15.71 1.99 -10.67
CA THR A 54 -15.05 1.28 -11.76
C THR A 54 -14.80 2.12 -13.00
N GLU A 55 -15.36 3.31 -13.06
CA GLU A 55 -15.15 4.28 -14.13
C GLU A 55 -13.90 5.10 -13.88
N LEU A 56 -12.73 4.46 -14.04
CA LEU A 56 -11.44 5.06 -13.74
C LEU A 56 -11.15 6.25 -14.68
N VAL A 57 -10.51 7.26 -14.10
CA VAL A 57 -9.86 8.35 -14.81
C VAL A 57 -8.35 8.15 -14.69
N LEU A 58 -7.63 8.21 -15.81
CA LEU A 58 -6.17 8.09 -15.78
C LEU A 58 -5.52 9.47 -15.74
N ALA A 59 -4.48 9.57 -14.91
CA ALA A 59 -3.54 10.68 -14.89
C ALA A 59 -2.12 10.14 -15.10
N ARG A 60 -1.21 10.98 -15.55
CA ARG A 60 0.20 10.64 -15.66
C ARG A 60 1.00 11.45 -14.65
N ASP A 61 1.78 10.77 -13.83
CA ASP A 61 2.75 11.43 -12.95
C ASP A 61 3.79 12.17 -13.81
N SER A 62 3.86 13.47 -13.70
CA SER A 62 4.80 14.29 -14.47
C SER A 62 6.27 14.06 -14.06
N ALA A 63 6.52 13.60 -12.84
CA ALA A 63 7.86 13.35 -12.32
C ALA A 63 8.43 11.99 -12.76
N THR A 64 7.60 10.93 -12.73
CA THR A 64 8.04 9.54 -13.01
C THR A 64 7.56 9.02 -14.35
N GLY A 65 6.50 9.61 -14.93
CA GLY A 65 5.83 9.12 -16.12
C GLY A 65 4.90 7.93 -15.84
N GLU A 66 4.74 7.49 -14.60
CA GLU A 66 3.83 6.41 -14.23
C GLU A 66 2.36 6.81 -14.43
N THR A 67 1.54 5.81 -14.74
CA THR A 67 0.08 6.01 -14.87
C THR A 67 -0.59 5.83 -13.52
N CYS A 68 -1.41 6.81 -13.14
CA CYS A 68 -2.29 6.74 -11.96
C CYS A 68 -3.72 6.44 -12.40
N TYR A 69 -4.37 5.56 -11.66
CA TYR A 69 -5.73 5.08 -11.91
C TYR A 69 -6.65 5.63 -10.83
N CYS A 70 -7.37 6.71 -11.14
CA CYS A 70 -8.22 7.41 -10.19
C CYS A 70 -9.62 6.79 -10.16
N SER A 71 -10.01 6.29 -8.99
CA SER A 71 -11.33 5.78 -8.67
C SER A 71 -12.05 6.76 -7.75
N VAL A 72 -13.30 7.07 -8.04
CA VAL A 72 -14.16 7.93 -7.21
C VAL A 72 -15.11 7.06 -6.41
N MET A 73 -15.09 7.19 -5.09
CA MET A 73 -15.90 6.43 -4.15
C MET A 73 -16.99 7.34 -3.55
N GLY A 74 -18.13 6.75 -3.23
CA GLY A 74 -19.17 7.50 -2.50
C GLY A 74 -20.57 7.40 -3.06
N VAL A 75 -20.83 6.50 -4.01
CA VAL A 75 -22.18 6.27 -4.57
C VAL A 75 -23.19 5.91 -3.47
N LEU A 76 -22.77 5.16 -2.46
CA LEU A 76 -23.61 4.77 -1.31
C LEU A 76 -23.60 5.80 -0.18
N GLY A 77 -22.78 6.85 -0.27
CA GLY A 77 -22.69 7.91 0.73
C GLY A 77 -21.94 7.58 2.01
N GLU A 78 -21.37 6.39 2.14
CA GLU A 78 -20.62 5.96 3.35
C GLU A 78 -19.22 6.56 3.40
N VAL A 79 -18.51 6.58 2.28
CA VAL A 79 -17.15 7.14 2.17
C VAL A 79 -17.08 8.00 0.91
N LEU A 80 -16.85 9.29 1.07
CA LEU A 80 -16.63 10.21 -0.05
C LEU A 80 -15.13 10.38 -0.27
N ALA A 81 -14.61 9.79 -1.33
CA ALA A 81 -13.16 9.78 -1.57
C ALA A 81 -12.80 9.75 -3.06
N MET A 82 -11.56 10.14 -3.37
CA MET A 82 -10.91 9.84 -4.64
C MET A 82 -9.57 9.18 -4.34
N HIS A 83 -9.41 7.93 -4.78
CA HIS A 83 -8.17 7.16 -4.69
C HIS A 83 -7.48 7.09 -6.05
N ALA A 84 -6.20 7.46 -6.09
CA ALA A 84 -5.34 7.29 -7.26
C ALA A 84 -4.36 6.16 -7.01
N TYR A 85 -4.58 5.01 -7.62
CA TYR A 85 -3.70 3.84 -7.58
C TYR A 85 -2.53 4.04 -8.54
N ILE A 86 -1.30 3.91 -8.05
CA ILE A 86 -0.08 4.28 -8.78
C ILE A 86 0.52 3.06 -9.47
N GLY A 87 0.77 3.19 -10.76
CA GLY A 87 1.47 2.19 -11.58
C GLY A 87 0.71 0.89 -11.77
N THR A 88 1.40 -0.10 -12.36
CA THR A 88 0.82 -1.42 -12.67
C THR A 88 0.37 -2.17 -11.41
N GLU A 89 1.13 -2.10 -10.34
CA GLU A 89 0.79 -2.81 -9.09
C GLU A 89 -0.39 -2.15 -8.38
N GLY A 90 -0.50 -0.82 -8.41
CA GLY A 90 -1.68 -0.11 -7.94
C GLY A 90 -2.94 -0.51 -8.72
N TYR A 91 -2.86 -0.56 -10.06
CA TYR A 91 -3.96 -1.03 -10.90
C TYR A 91 -4.32 -2.50 -10.63
N ARG A 92 -3.32 -3.35 -10.42
CA ARG A 92 -3.54 -4.77 -10.03
C ARG A 92 -4.30 -4.88 -8.72
N LEU A 93 -3.90 -4.10 -7.71
CA LEU A 93 -4.63 -4.06 -6.44
C LEU A 93 -6.07 -3.60 -6.63
N PHE A 94 -6.30 -2.51 -7.37
CA PHE A 94 -7.64 -2.03 -7.68
C PHE A 94 -8.51 -3.14 -8.30
N ARG A 95 -7.99 -3.85 -9.30
CA ARG A 95 -8.73 -4.96 -9.97
C ARG A 95 -9.08 -6.08 -8.99
N ARG A 96 -8.18 -6.44 -8.09
CA ARG A 96 -8.41 -7.48 -7.07
C ARG A 96 -9.42 -7.03 -6.00
N VAL A 97 -9.36 -5.76 -5.59
CA VAL A 97 -10.37 -5.18 -4.67
C VAL A 97 -11.75 -5.20 -5.33
N ALA A 98 -11.86 -4.73 -6.56
CA ALA A 98 -13.11 -4.74 -7.32
C ALA A 98 -13.67 -6.14 -7.57
N ALA A 99 -12.81 -7.17 -7.64
CA ALA A 99 -13.21 -8.58 -7.75
C ALA A 99 -13.50 -9.25 -6.41
N GLY A 100 -13.32 -8.57 -5.27
CA GLY A 100 -13.48 -9.14 -3.93
C GLY A 100 -12.42 -10.17 -3.55
N GLU A 101 -11.25 -10.13 -4.16
CA GLU A 101 -10.17 -11.10 -3.99
C GLU A 101 -9.21 -10.78 -2.83
N ILE A 102 -9.37 -9.64 -2.18
CA ILE A 102 -8.52 -9.25 -1.05
C ILE A 102 -9.11 -9.80 0.24
N SER A 103 -8.34 -10.64 0.94
CA SER A 103 -8.80 -11.40 2.09
C SER A 103 -8.73 -10.64 3.43
N GLY A 104 -8.09 -9.48 3.49
CA GLY A 104 -8.00 -8.71 4.73
C GLY A 104 -7.09 -7.50 4.65
N ALA A 105 -7.13 -6.69 5.72
CA ALA A 105 -6.40 -5.43 5.81
C ALA A 105 -4.87 -5.57 5.64
N GLY A 106 -4.28 -6.66 6.15
CA GLY A 106 -2.84 -6.91 6.00
C GLY A 106 -2.43 -7.06 4.55
N GLU A 107 -3.16 -7.87 3.76
CA GLU A 107 -2.91 -8.05 2.33
C GLU A 107 -3.13 -6.75 1.56
N PHE A 108 -4.15 -5.97 1.93
CA PHE A 108 -4.41 -4.67 1.33
C PHE A 108 -3.22 -3.71 1.52
N TYR A 109 -2.75 -3.52 2.76
CA TYR A 109 -1.62 -2.64 3.06
C TYR A 109 -0.30 -3.14 2.45
N GLU A 110 -0.11 -4.45 2.34
CA GLU A 110 1.09 -5.01 1.70
C GLU A 110 1.26 -4.54 0.26
N ARG A 111 0.13 -4.32 -0.45
CA ARG A 111 0.12 -4.04 -1.90
C ARG A 111 -0.27 -2.61 -2.23
N GLN A 112 -0.82 -1.87 -1.28
CA GLN A 112 -1.38 -0.55 -1.56
C GLN A 112 -0.26 0.45 -1.92
N HIS A 113 -0.32 0.94 -3.17
CA HIS A 113 0.46 2.06 -3.66
C HIS A 113 -0.51 3.08 -4.24
N SER A 114 -0.81 4.13 -3.47
CA SER A 114 -1.82 5.10 -3.84
C SER A 114 -1.64 6.43 -3.11
N VAL A 115 -2.19 7.48 -3.70
CA VAL A 115 -2.47 8.76 -3.03
C VAL A 115 -3.97 9.02 -3.08
N TYR A 116 -4.52 9.65 -2.04
CA TYR A 116 -5.96 9.87 -2.01
C TYR A 116 -6.38 11.09 -1.21
N VAL A 117 -7.57 11.58 -1.52
CA VAL A 117 -8.33 12.50 -0.69
C VAL A 117 -9.58 11.80 -0.19
N GLU A 118 -9.88 11.94 1.07
CA GLU A 118 -11.12 11.51 1.70
C GLU A 118 -11.80 12.72 2.35
N PHE A 119 -13.12 12.79 2.24
CA PHE A 119 -13.90 13.87 2.84
C PHE A 119 -14.56 13.37 4.11
N VAL A 120 -13.96 13.68 5.24
CA VAL A 120 -14.34 13.17 6.56
C VAL A 120 -15.22 14.19 7.29
N PRO A 121 -16.34 13.78 7.90
CA PRO A 121 -17.10 14.66 8.78
C PRO A 121 -16.22 15.25 9.87
N ARG A 122 -16.38 16.53 10.15
CA ARG A 122 -15.50 17.27 11.08
C ARG A 122 -15.42 16.63 12.47
N VAL A 123 -16.47 15.97 12.89
CA VAL A 123 -16.56 15.27 14.20
C VAL A 123 -15.72 13.99 14.26
N GLU A 124 -15.43 13.42 13.10
CA GLU A 124 -14.67 12.17 12.94
C GLU A 124 -13.18 12.40 12.67
N LEU A 125 -12.75 13.65 12.45
CA LEU A 125 -11.33 13.97 12.28
C LEU A 125 -10.53 13.55 13.50
N ASP A 126 -9.38 12.94 13.28
CA ASP A 126 -8.45 12.65 14.37
C ASP A 126 -7.74 13.92 14.88
N GLY A 127 -6.93 13.79 15.95
CA GLY A 127 -6.22 14.91 16.54
C GLY A 127 -5.19 15.52 15.61
N GLN A 128 -4.47 14.70 14.85
CA GLN A 128 -3.42 15.16 13.94
C GLN A 128 -4.01 15.90 12.74
N ASP A 129 -5.12 15.44 12.19
CA ASP A 129 -5.81 16.15 11.09
C ASP A 129 -6.40 17.48 11.54
N ARG A 130 -6.94 17.56 12.75
CA ARG A 130 -7.39 18.83 13.33
C ARG A 130 -6.25 19.81 13.52
N ASP A 131 -5.11 19.33 13.99
CA ASP A 131 -3.90 20.16 14.18
C ASP A 131 -3.39 20.71 12.84
N LEU A 132 -3.36 19.86 11.78
CA LEU A 132 -2.97 20.27 10.43
C LEU A 132 -3.90 21.35 9.87
N LEU A 133 -5.22 21.12 9.93
CA LEU A 133 -6.20 22.07 9.43
C LEU A 133 -6.09 23.42 10.15
N THR A 134 -5.82 23.39 11.46
CA THR A 134 -5.59 24.60 12.26
C THR A 134 -4.29 25.30 11.86
N ALA A 135 -3.23 24.52 11.60
CA ALA A 135 -1.94 25.06 11.16
C ALA A 135 -2.03 25.74 9.78
N MET A 136 -2.84 25.17 8.88
CA MET A 136 -3.09 25.69 7.53
C MET A 136 -4.02 26.91 7.49
N ASP A 137 -4.63 27.29 8.62
CA ASP A 137 -5.65 28.35 8.70
C ASP A 137 -6.76 28.19 7.64
N HIS A 138 -7.07 26.92 7.33
CA HIS A 138 -8.03 26.60 6.28
C HIS A 138 -9.46 26.87 6.78
N PRO A 139 -10.26 27.67 6.05
CA PRO A 139 -11.65 27.95 6.44
C PRO A 139 -12.47 26.66 6.31
N LEU A 140 -12.61 25.94 7.41
CA LEU A 140 -13.40 24.70 7.52
C LEU A 140 -14.91 24.91 7.27
N GLY A 141 -15.33 26.15 7.00
CA GLY A 141 -16.73 26.51 6.86
C GLY A 141 -17.37 26.29 5.50
N ALA A 142 -16.58 26.02 4.46
CA ALA A 142 -17.12 25.95 3.08
C ALA A 142 -17.65 24.57 2.68
N VAL A 143 -17.29 23.50 3.39
CA VAL A 143 -17.69 22.12 3.08
C VAL A 143 -18.18 21.41 4.34
N LYS A 144 -19.21 20.59 4.20
CA LYS A 144 -19.77 19.77 5.30
C LYS A 144 -18.77 18.74 5.84
N ALA A 145 -17.80 18.37 5.05
CA ALA A 145 -16.74 17.42 5.38
C ALA A 145 -15.36 18.03 5.06
N SER A 146 -14.37 17.72 5.88
CA SER A 146 -12.99 18.19 5.70
C SER A 146 -12.20 17.25 4.84
N PRO A 147 -11.46 17.72 3.82
CA PRO A 147 -10.56 16.88 3.05
C PRO A 147 -9.34 16.49 3.88
N ILE A 148 -9.02 15.20 3.92
CA ILE A 148 -7.76 14.68 4.42
C ILE A 148 -6.99 14.06 3.25
N PHE A 149 -5.67 14.26 3.25
CA PHE A 149 -4.79 13.79 2.19
C PHE A 149 -3.85 12.73 2.74
N ARG A 150 -3.78 11.58 2.06
CA ARG A 150 -2.94 10.46 2.48
C ARG A 150 -2.21 9.84 1.30
N ALA A 151 -1.06 9.25 1.63
CA ALA A 151 -0.32 8.38 0.73
C ALA A 151 -0.15 7.02 1.38
N SER A 152 -0.34 5.98 0.59
CA SER A 152 -0.10 4.60 0.97
C SER A 152 1.04 4.04 0.14
N ARG A 153 2.02 3.43 0.82
CA ARG A 153 3.15 2.72 0.19
C ARG A 153 3.06 1.24 0.52
N PRO A 154 3.49 0.36 -0.39
CA PRO A 154 3.47 -1.09 -0.13
C PRO A 154 4.13 -1.47 1.19
N GLY A 155 3.41 -2.18 2.05
CA GLY A 155 3.87 -2.58 3.38
C GLY A 155 3.72 -1.52 4.46
N PHE A 156 3.08 -0.38 4.19
CA PHE A 156 2.85 0.66 5.18
C PHE A 156 1.37 1.01 5.30
N ARG A 157 0.97 1.49 6.46
CA ARG A 157 -0.33 2.14 6.62
C ARG A 157 -0.34 3.52 5.96
N PRO A 158 -1.51 4.00 5.57
CA PRO A 158 -1.66 5.36 5.05
C PRO A 158 -1.06 6.40 6.00
N TRP A 159 -0.36 7.39 5.43
CA TRP A 159 0.26 8.47 6.18
C TRP A 159 0.11 9.81 5.46
N PHE A 160 0.57 10.89 6.05
CA PHE A 160 0.58 12.21 5.41
C PHE A 160 1.38 12.16 4.10
N VAL A 161 0.96 12.96 3.11
CA VAL A 161 1.64 13.07 1.83
C VAL A 161 2.97 13.82 1.97
N THR A 162 3.98 13.38 1.24
CA THR A 162 5.21 14.15 1.00
C THR A 162 4.99 15.21 -0.09
N GLU A 163 5.99 16.05 -0.37
CA GLU A 163 5.91 17.02 -1.49
C GLU A 163 5.58 16.34 -2.81
N GLN A 164 6.31 15.28 -3.16
CA GLN A 164 6.09 14.56 -4.43
C GLN A 164 4.71 13.89 -4.48
N GLU A 165 4.30 13.24 -3.40
CA GLU A 165 2.98 12.61 -3.30
C GLU A 165 1.86 13.65 -3.34
N GLY A 166 2.07 14.83 -2.77
CA GLY A 166 1.12 15.94 -2.84
C GLY A 166 0.98 16.52 -4.24
N LEU A 167 2.08 16.71 -4.95
CA LEU A 167 2.08 17.16 -6.34
C LEU A 167 1.36 16.15 -7.24
N LEU A 168 1.66 14.86 -7.08
CA LEU A 168 0.98 13.79 -7.81
C LEU A 168 -0.53 13.77 -7.53
N LEU A 169 -0.93 13.89 -6.26
CA LEU A 169 -2.34 13.96 -5.89
C LEU A 169 -3.04 15.16 -6.53
N ALA A 170 -2.37 16.32 -6.62
CA ALA A 170 -2.92 17.49 -7.29
C ALA A 170 -3.13 17.28 -8.79
N GLU A 171 -2.24 16.53 -9.47
CA GLU A 171 -2.42 16.14 -10.86
C GLU A 171 -3.63 15.21 -11.04
N CYS A 172 -3.75 14.19 -10.16
CA CYS A 172 -4.87 13.24 -10.15
C CYS A 172 -6.21 13.95 -9.89
N LEU A 173 -6.27 14.84 -8.91
CA LEU A 173 -7.47 15.66 -8.63
C LEU A 173 -7.86 16.51 -9.83
N SER A 174 -6.89 17.16 -10.47
CA SER A 174 -7.13 17.97 -11.68
C SER A 174 -7.70 17.13 -12.81
N ALA A 175 -7.17 15.93 -13.04
CA ALA A 175 -7.66 15.00 -14.07
C ALA A 175 -9.12 14.59 -13.83
N VAL A 176 -9.46 14.22 -12.60
CA VAL A 176 -10.85 13.84 -12.25
C VAL A 176 -11.79 15.03 -12.41
N ILE A 177 -11.39 16.24 -11.98
CA ILE A 177 -12.18 17.47 -12.13
C ILE A 177 -12.47 17.75 -13.63
N VAL A 178 -11.48 17.59 -14.51
CA VAL A 178 -11.63 17.78 -15.95
C VAL A 178 -12.69 16.83 -16.52
N ILE A 179 -12.59 15.55 -16.19
CA ILE A 179 -13.55 14.53 -16.69
C ILE A 179 -14.94 14.75 -16.10
N CYS A 180 -15.07 14.98 -14.80
CA CYS A 180 -16.37 15.25 -14.17
C CYS A 180 -17.05 16.47 -14.78
N SER A 181 -16.31 17.56 -15.00
CA SER A 181 -16.84 18.77 -15.64
C SER A 181 -17.29 18.49 -17.08
N ALA A 182 -16.53 17.71 -17.83
CA ALA A 182 -16.89 17.34 -19.21
C ALA A 182 -18.15 16.48 -19.28
N VAL A 183 -18.29 15.47 -18.41
CA VAL A 183 -19.43 14.56 -18.36
C VAL A 183 -20.68 15.30 -17.87
N SER A 184 -20.56 16.17 -16.87
CA SER A 184 -21.68 16.97 -16.34
C SER A 184 -22.24 17.94 -17.39
N THR A 185 -21.36 18.54 -18.21
CA THR A 185 -21.79 19.47 -19.28
C THR A 185 -22.30 18.75 -20.52
N ARG A 186 -21.90 17.49 -20.73
CA ARG A 186 -22.29 16.67 -21.89
C ARG A 186 -22.68 15.26 -21.44
N PRO A 187 -23.89 15.04 -20.93
CA PRO A 187 -24.31 13.74 -20.38
C PRO A 187 -24.27 12.57 -21.39
N GLY A 188 -24.14 12.86 -22.69
CA GLY A 188 -23.95 11.85 -23.75
C GLY A 188 -22.51 11.35 -23.94
N LEU A 189 -21.52 11.96 -23.27
CA LEU A 189 -20.16 11.50 -23.31
C LEU A 189 -20.02 10.18 -22.57
N LYS A 190 -19.57 9.14 -23.29
CA LYS A 190 -19.33 7.80 -22.74
C LYS A 190 -17.85 7.45 -22.95
N TYR A 191 -17.03 7.73 -21.94
CA TYR A 191 -15.61 7.37 -21.97
C TYR A 191 -15.38 5.87 -21.71
N TRP A 192 -16.31 5.21 -20.98
CA TRP A 192 -16.15 3.83 -20.47
C TRP A 192 -17.01 2.80 -21.23
N ASN A 193 -17.21 3.01 -22.53
CA ASN A 193 -18.01 2.13 -23.38
C ASN A 193 -17.22 0.91 -23.92
N ARG A 194 -15.96 0.79 -23.59
CA ARG A 194 -15.07 -0.31 -24.00
C ARG A 194 -14.36 -0.89 -22.79
N VAL A 195 -14.24 -2.22 -22.77
CA VAL A 195 -13.54 -2.95 -21.68
C VAL A 195 -12.08 -2.50 -21.59
N ASP A 196 -11.64 -2.29 -20.35
CA ASP A 196 -10.28 -1.86 -20.01
C ASP A 196 -9.79 -0.60 -20.77
N THR A 197 -10.72 0.28 -21.15
CA THR A 197 -10.43 1.52 -21.86
C THR A 197 -10.92 2.70 -21.04
N TYR A 198 -10.01 3.61 -20.71
CA TYR A 198 -10.26 4.71 -19.79
C TYR A 198 -9.78 6.05 -20.35
N PRO A 199 -10.40 7.18 -19.98
CA PRO A 199 -9.93 8.50 -20.34
C PRO A 199 -8.62 8.82 -19.58
N MET A 200 -7.56 9.09 -20.33
CA MET A 200 -6.29 9.62 -19.85
C MET A 200 -6.29 11.13 -20.01
N VAL A 201 -6.06 11.84 -18.91
CA VAL A 201 -5.91 13.29 -18.89
C VAL A 201 -4.44 13.65 -18.77
N SER A 202 -3.96 14.46 -19.71
CA SER A 202 -2.59 14.99 -19.68
C SER A 202 -2.64 16.50 -19.72
N GLN A 203 -1.84 17.15 -18.88
CA GLN A 203 -1.66 18.58 -18.97
C GLN A 203 -0.77 18.90 -20.20
N VAL A 204 -1.15 19.89 -20.96
CA VAL A 204 -0.38 20.40 -22.10
C VAL A 204 -0.11 21.89 -21.91
N ASP A 205 0.92 22.39 -22.56
CA ASP A 205 1.26 23.81 -22.49
C ASP A 205 0.11 24.65 -23.06
N GLY A 206 -0.49 25.45 -22.22
CA GLY A 206 -1.56 26.38 -22.59
C GLY A 206 -0.99 27.70 -23.13
N LYS A 207 -1.78 28.37 -23.96
CA LYS A 207 -1.53 29.76 -24.31
C LYS A 207 -1.93 30.63 -23.08
N GLU A 208 -1.08 31.61 -22.71
CA GLU A 208 -1.35 32.56 -21.64
C GLU A 208 -1.25 32.05 -20.20
N GLY A 209 -0.49 30.95 -19.93
CA GLY A 209 -0.18 30.51 -18.56
C GLY A 209 -1.29 29.72 -17.84
N GLU A 210 -2.44 29.48 -18.48
CA GLU A 210 -3.46 28.58 -17.95
C GLU A 210 -3.20 27.12 -18.39
N PRO A 211 -3.27 26.12 -17.48
CA PRO A 211 -3.09 24.73 -17.85
C PRO A 211 -4.21 24.29 -18.79
N GLN A 212 -3.84 23.80 -19.96
CA GLN A 212 -4.77 23.11 -20.85
C GLN A 212 -4.69 21.60 -20.66
N TYR A 213 -5.80 20.91 -20.89
CA TYR A 213 -5.87 19.47 -20.71
C TYR A 213 -6.30 18.78 -22.00
N ARG A 214 -5.60 17.72 -22.34
CA ARG A 214 -5.92 16.81 -23.41
C ARG A 214 -6.49 15.53 -22.83
N VAL A 215 -7.57 15.01 -23.42
CA VAL A 215 -8.19 13.74 -23.03
C VAL A 215 -8.06 12.75 -24.19
N GLU A 216 -7.49 11.59 -23.90
CA GLU A 216 -7.33 10.47 -24.83
C GLU A 216 -7.92 9.20 -24.23
N LEU A 217 -8.50 8.32 -25.06
CA LEU A 217 -8.92 7.00 -24.60
C LEU A 217 -7.76 6.02 -24.71
N VAL A 218 -7.37 5.45 -23.58
CA VAL A 218 -6.24 4.51 -23.47
C VAL A 218 -6.74 3.15 -23.06
N LYS A 219 -6.38 2.11 -23.85
CA LYS A 219 -6.60 0.72 -23.46
C LYS A 219 -5.49 0.28 -22.52
N VAL A 220 -5.87 -0.19 -21.33
CA VAL A 220 -4.94 -0.68 -20.31
C VAL A 220 -4.85 -2.19 -20.39
N ALA A 221 -3.62 -2.71 -20.43
CA ALA A 221 -3.34 -4.13 -20.26
C ALA A 221 -2.75 -4.37 -18.87
N LEU A 222 -3.24 -5.40 -18.18
CA LEU A 222 -2.65 -5.82 -16.92
C LEU A 222 -1.68 -6.98 -17.19
N PRO A 223 -0.35 -6.78 -17.08
CA PRO A 223 0.62 -7.86 -17.21
C PRO A 223 0.43 -8.94 -16.16
N SER A 224 0.92 -10.14 -16.43
CA SER A 224 0.98 -11.20 -15.42
C SER A 224 1.79 -10.73 -14.21
N GLU A 225 1.41 -11.21 -13.03
CA GLU A 225 2.15 -10.91 -11.80
C GLU A 225 3.55 -11.53 -11.89
N PRO A 226 4.63 -10.77 -11.56
CA PRO A 226 5.97 -11.29 -11.61
C PRO A 226 6.17 -12.47 -10.65
N PRO A 227 7.09 -13.40 -10.94
CA PRO A 227 7.45 -14.46 -10.01
C PRO A 227 8.09 -13.86 -8.74
N LEU A 228 8.00 -14.60 -7.63
CA LEU A 228 8.78 -14.26 -6.44
C LEU A 228 10.27 -14.44 -6.73
N SER A 229 11.10 -13.53 -6.23
CA SER A 229 12.55 -13.69 -6.30
C SER A 229 12.98 -14.96 -5.58
N PRO A 230 13.94 -15.74 -6.09
CA PRO A 230 14.48 -16.88 -5.36
C PRO A 230 15.14 -16.47 -4.05
N VAL A 231 15.12 -17.38 -3.05
CA VAL A 231 15.87 -17.20 -1.80
C VAL A 231 17.34 -17.02 -2.12
N GLN A 232 17.95 -15.97 -1.58
CA GLN A 232 19.38 -15.74 -1.66
C GLN A 232 20.08 -16.26 -0.42
N LEU A 233 21.06 -17.13 -0.62
CA LEU A 233 21.84 -17.74 0.46
C LEU A 233 23.25 -17.14 0.45
N GLY A 234 23.65 -16.56 1.56
CA GLY A 234 25.03 -16.13 1.75
C GLY A 234 26.01 -17.32 1.81
N GLU A 235 27.27 -17.11 1.43
CA GLU A 235 28.29 -18.18 1.45
C GLU A 235 28.44 -18.86 2.81
N GLU A 236 28.37 -18.08 3.88
CA GLU A 236 28.44 -18.61 5.25
C GLU A 236 27.26 -19.51 5.60
N GLN A 237 26.04 -19.15 5.17
CA GLN A 237 24.83 -19.96 5.35
C GLN A 237 24.95 -21.28 4.55
N LEU A 238 25.39 -21.20 3.31
CA LEU A 238 25.65 -22.35 2.46
C LEU A 238 26.65 -23.31 3.08
N HIS A 239 27.76 -22.78 3.59
CA HIS A 239 28.79 -23.57 4.26
C HIS A 239 28.25 -24.26 5.52
N ARG A 240 27.47 -23.55 6.34
CA ARG A 240 26.86 -24.12 7.55
C ARG A 240 25.85 -25.22 7.22
N LEU A 241 25.02 -25.04 6.23
CA LEU A 241 24.00 -26.02 5.84
C LEU A 241 24.61 -27.29 5.22
N ARG A 242 25.67 -27.15 4.40
CA ARG A 242 26.35 -28.29 3.74
C ARG A 242 27.24 -29.13 4.69
N ASN A 243 27.86 -28.50 5.66
CA ASN A 243 28.90 -29.12 6.47
C ASN A 243 28.39 -29.71 7.80
N ARG A 244 27.09 -29.63 8.09
CA ARG A 244 26.50 -30.23 9.29
C ARG A 244 25.79 -31.54 8.96
N ASN A 245 26.05 -32.54 9.78
CA ASN A 245 25.39 -33.85 9.64
C ASN A 245 24.05 -33.79 10.38
N TYR A 246 23.02 -33.23 9.71
CA TYR A 246 21.67 -33.14 10.24
C TYR A 246 20.91 -34.47 10.04
N ALA A 247 20.18 -34.93 11.05
CA ALA A 247 19.25 -36.03 10.89
C ALA A 247 18.04 -35.60 10.04
N ILE A 248 17.62 -36.43 9.08
CA ILE A 248 16.43 -36.13 8.24
C ILE A 248 15.18 -36.60 8.97
N ARG A 249 14.30 -35.69 9.39
CA ARG A 249 13.07 -36.01 10.13
C ARG A 249 11.97 -35.01 9.85
N GLY A 250 10.72 -35.45 10.04
CA GLY A 250 9.55 -34.61 10.08
C GLY A 250 9.13 -34.03 8.72
N VAL A 251 7.97 -33.43 8.71
CA VAL A 251 7.42 -32.65 7.60
C VAL A 251 7.26 -31.22 8.10
N MET A 252 7.78 -30.28 7.36
CA MET A 252 7.66 -28.85 7.71
C MET A 252 6.59 -28.20 6.86
N GLU A 253 5.63 -27.56 7.49
CA GLU A 253 4.70 -26.64 6.85
C GLU A 253 5.26 -25.23 6.91
N LEU A 254 5.26 -24.52 5.78
CA LEU A 254 5.84 -23.19 5.63
C LEU A 254 4.90 -22.30 4.84
N ASP A 255 4.63 -21.13 5.36
CA ASP A 255 3.89 -20.06 4.68
C ASP A 255 4.20 -18.72 5.30
N TYR A 256 3.68 -17.65 4.72
CA TYR A 256 3.72 -16.31 5.27
C TYR A 256 2.34 -15.65 5.19
N PHE A 257 2.12 -14.66 6.02
CA PHE A 257 0.95 -13.81 5.93
C PHE A 257 1.31 -12.36 6.28
N PRO A 258 0.67 -11.39 5.61
CA PRO A 258 0.81 -9.99 5.97
C PRO A 258 0.04 -9.70 7.25
N SER A 259 0.69 -9.02 8.20
CA SER A 259 0.07 -8.57 9.45
C SER A 259 -0.45 -7.15 9.30
N ALA A 260 -1.69 -6.92 9.73
CA ALA A 260 -2.24 -5.57 9.84
C ALA A 260 -1.75 -4.81 11.09
N ALA A 261 -1.09 -5.49 12.03
CA ALA A 261 -0.55 -4.85 13.22
C ALA A 261 0.56 -3.86 12.85
N PRO A 262 0.42 -2.56 13.21
CA PRO A 262 1.38 -1.55 12.83
C PRO A 262 2.62 -1.58 13.72
N ILE A 263 3.80 -1.42 13.11
CA ILE A 263 5.08 -1.25 13.80
C ILE A 263 5.65 0.12 13.45
N GLY A 264 6.20 0.83 14.41
CA GLY A 264 6.84 2.14 14.23
C GLY A 264 6.52 3.13 15.34
N GLY A 265 7.28 4.21 15.41
CA GLY A 265 7.14 5.31 16.36
C GLY A 265 5.86 6.15 16.15
N LYS A 266 5.53 7.01 17.07
CA LYS A 266 4.29 7.81 17.03
C LYS A 266 4.19 8.70 15.78
N TYR A 267 5.31 9.23 15.32
CA TYR A 267 5.41 10.22 14.24
C TYR A 267 6.09 9.65 12.99
N GLU A 268 5.93 8.36 12.78
CA GLU A 268 6.51 7.63 11.65
C GLU A 268 5.42 6.93 10.87
N ARG A 269 5.62 6.78 9.57
CA ARG A 269 4.78 5.92 8.74
C ARG A 269 4.81 4.50 9.30
N LYS A 270 3.65 3.98 9.71
CA LYS A 270 3.54 2.68 10.36
C LYS A 270 3.77 1.56 9.35
N ALA A 271 4.77 0.74 9.60
CA ALA A 271 5.01 -0.46 8.81
C ALA A 271 4.01 -1.58 9.15
N CYS A 272 3.54 -2.29 8.14
CA CYS A 272 2.85 -3.57 8.27
C CYS A 272 3.84 -4.66 7.86
N THR A 273 4.14 -5.58 8.77
CA THR A 273 5.13 -6.61 8.54
C THR A 273 4.51 -7.88 7.97
N ARG A 274 5.32 -8.67 7.28
CA ARG A 274 4.98 -10.06 6.96
C ARG A 274 5.50 -10.94 8.08
N VAL A 275 4.75 -11.98 8.37
CA VAL A 275 5.14 -13.00 9.36
C VAL A 275 5.33 -14.30 8.60
N ALA A 276 6.56 -14.78 8.50
CA ALA A 276 6.86 -16.10 7.97
C ALA A 276 6.86 -17.12 9.12
N LEU A 277 6.12 -18.21 8.94
CA LEU A 277 5.97 -19.29 9.92
C LEU A 277 6.50 -20.59 9.35
N ALA A 278 7.24 -21.32 10.17
CA ALA A 278 7.61 -22.71 9.96
C ALA A 278 7.07 -23.56 11.12
N VAL A 279 6.38 -24.64 10.80
CA VAL A 279 5.76 -25.55 11.77
C VAL A 279 6.15 -26.99 11.45
N ASP A 280 6.56 -27.74 12.46
CA ASP A 280 6.70 -29.20 12.32
C ASP A 280 5.31 -29.83 12.32
N ALA A 281 4.90 -30.39 11.17
CA ALA A 281 3.55 -30.93 10.99
C ALA A 281 3.28 -32.19 11.81
N ASP A 282 4.32 -32.92 12.21
CA ASP A 282 4.17 -34.16 12.97
C ASP A 282 3.94 -33.88 14.47
N SER A 283 4.57 -32.84 15.01
CA SER A 283 4.48 -32.47 16.44
C SER A 283 3.63 -31.24 16.73
N GLY A 284 3.29 -30.43 15.71
CA GLY A 284 2.66 -29.13 15.88
C GLY A 284 3.59 -28.04 16.43
N PHE A 285 4.90 -28.32 16.53
CA PHE A 285 5.86 -27.36 17.08
C PHE A 285 6.03 -26.16 16.14
N LEU A 286 5.66 -24.97 16.64
CA LEU A 286 5.89 -23.71 15.95
C LEU A 286 7.33 -23.24 16.21
N PHE A 287 8.12 -23.15 15.15
CA PHE A 287 9.45 -22.50 15.23
C PHE A 287 9.30 -20.98 15.42
N PRO A 288 10.32 -20.30 15.95
CA PRO A 288 10.24 -18.85 16.13
C PRO A 288 9.84 -18.14 14.85
N PRO A 289 8.74 -17.32 14.85
CA PRO A 289 8.29 -16.59 13.70
C PRO A 289 9.35 -15.61 13.19
N GLU A 290 9.44 -15.45 11.87
CA GLU A 290 10.29 -14.44 11.26
C GLU A 290 9.47 -13.23 10.85
N LEU A 291 9.82 -12.07 11.38
CA LEU A 291 9.17 -10.80 11.04
C LEU A 291 9.95 -10.11 9.92
N ALA A 292 9.30 -9.92 8.77
CA ALA A 292 9.86 -9.25 7.62
C ALA A 292 9.22 -7.86 7.44
N PRO A 293 9.92 -6.77 7.80
CA PRO A 293 9.45 -5.42 7.55
C PRO A 293 9.41 -5.12 6.04
N PRO A 294 8.76 -4.02 5.62
CA PRO A 294 8.83 -3.56 4.24
C PRO A 294 10.27 -3.46 3.75
N GLY A 295 10.52 -3.93 2.52
CA GLY A 295 11.87 -4.00 1.92
C GLY A 295 12.56 -5.37 2.06
N VAL A 296 12.16 -6.22 3.01
CA VAL A 296 12.61 -7.62 3.05
C VAL A 296 11.74 -8.46 2.10
N SER A 297 12.35 -9.26 1.24
CA SER A 297 11.59 -10.09 0.32
C SER A 297 10.88 -11.25 1.04
N VAL A 298 9.78 -11.73 0.46
CA VAL A 298 9.08 -12.94 0.97
C VAL A 298 10.01 -14.13 0.97
N ALA A 299 10.81 -14.28 -0.07
CA ALA A 299 11.76 -15.38 -0.21
C ALA A 299 12.80 -15.37 0.92
N ASP A 300 13.37 -14.19 1.24
CA ASP A 300 14.37 -14.07 2.31
C ASP A 300 13.76 -14.36 3.69
N ALA A 301 12.53 -13.90 3.93
CA ALA A 301 11.83 -14.20 5.18
C ALA A 301 11.57 -15.70 5.35
N LEU A 302 11.06 -16.37 4.31
CA LEU A 302 10.81 -17.81 4.32
C LEU A 302 12.12 -18.61 4.41
N GLY A 303 13.15 -18.20 3.67
CA GLY A 303 14.48 -18.80 3.75
C GLY A 303 15.07 -18.71 5.15
N THR A 304 14.95 -17.55 5.79
CA THR A 304 15.41 -17.33 7.18
C THR A 304 14.61 -18.21 8.15
N ALA A 305 13.27 -18.29 7.99
CA ALA A 305 12.44 -19.13 8.85
C ALA A 305 12.82 -20.62 8.76
N ILE A 306 13.05 -21.14 7.55
CA ILE A 306 13.52 -22.53 7.37
C ILE A 306 14.90 -22.75 7.99
N ILE A 307 15.85 -21.86 7.73
CA ILE A 307 17.22 -22.00 8.25
C ILE A 307 17.20 -22.00 9.77
N LYS A 308 16.48 -21.08 10.39
CA LYS A 308 16.31 -21.04 11.86
C LYS A 308 15.65 -22.30 12.39
N ALA A 309 14.64 -22.84 11.68
CA ALA A 309 13.99 -24.09 12.07
C ALA A 309 14.95 -25.27 12.03
N ILE A 310 15.76 -25.40 10.97
CA ILE A 310 16.81 -26.43 10.84
C ILE A 310 17.86 -26.29 11.95
N GLU A 311 18.35 -25.10 12.20
CA GLU A 311 19.37 -24.83 13.22
C GLU A 311 18.85 -25.08 14.64
N THR A 312 17.59 -24.73 14.92
CA THR A 312 16.94 -24.94 16.23
C THR A 312 16.68 -26.41 16.50
N SER A 313 16.09 -27.13 15.53
CA SER A 313 15.77 -28.55 15.66
C SER A 313 16.97 -29.47 15.48
N ARG A 314 18.04 -28.96 14.84
CA ARG A 314 19.20 -29.76 14.38
C ARG A 314 18.80 -30.91 13.45
N THR A 315 17.73 -30.72 12.69
CA THR A 315 17.22 -31.69 11.71
C THR A 315 16.93 -31.01 10.39
N LEU A 316 17.09 -31.76 9.29
CA LEU A 316 16.57 -31.39 7.97
C LEU A 316 15.15 -31.96 7.84
N PRO A 317 14.18 -31.19 7.33
CA PRO A 317 12.87 -31.75 7.05
C PRO A 317 12.98 -32.81 5.94
N ARG A 318 12.23 -33.91 6.08
CA ARG A 318 12.07 -34.91 5.01
C ARG A 318 11.33 -34.30 3.80
N GLU A 319 10.49 -33.31 4.05
CA GLU A 319 9.64 -32.62 3.07
C GLU A 319 9.24 -31.27 3.62
N VAL A 320 9.24 -30.24 2.76
CA VAL A 320 8.65 -28.92 3.05
C VAL A 320 7.36 -28.79 2.25
N ARG A 321 6.27 -28.37 2.89
CA ARG A 321 4.97 -28.14 2.27
C ARG A 321 4.64 -26.66 2.20
N VAL A 322 4.14 -26.22 1.05
CA VAL A 322 3.69 -24.84 0.79
C VAL A 322 2.33 -24.87 0.08
N THR A 323 1.60 -23.75 0.08
CA THR A 323 0.25 -23.69 -0.52
C THR A 323 0.24 -23.38 -2.01
N ASN A 324 1.31 -22.80 -2.57
CA ASN A 324 1.31 -22.38 -3.96
C ASN A 324 2.66 -22.57 -4.65
N ARG A 325 2.62 -22.57 -6.00
CA ARG A 325 3.79 -22.81 -6.82
C ARG A 325 4.84 -21.71 -6.74
N LYS A 326 4.44 -20.43 -6.55
CA LYS A 326 5.39 -19.32 -6.43
C LYS A 326 6.30 -19.50 -5.19
N LEU A 327 5.73 -19.96 -4.07
CA LEU A 327 6.51 -20.27 -2.87
C LEU A 327 7.45 -21.45 -3.09
N LYS A 328 6.99 -22.50 -3.79
CA LYS A 328 7.88 -23.61 -4.16
C LYS A 328 9.05 -23.11 -5.00
N ASP A 329 8.77 -22.37 -6.06
CA ASP A 329 9.80 -21.93 -7.01
C ASP A 329 10.83 -21.00 -6.35
N CYS A 330 10.41 -20.11 -5.44
CA CYS A 330 11.35 -19.25 -4.72
C CYS A 330 12.24 -20.00 -3.71
N LEU A 331 11.81 -21.19 -3.22
CA LEU A 331 12.57 -22.02 -2.28
C LEU A 331 13.50 -23.04 -2.97
N ASN A 332 13.46 -23.14 -4.30
CA ASN A 332 14.30 -24.12 -5.04
C ASN A 332 15.80 -24.06 -4.69
N PRO A 333 16.44 -22.88 -4.57
CA PRO A 333 17.87 -22.85 -4.22
C PRO A 333 18.17 -23.50 -2.87
N LEU A 334 17.30 -23.28 -1.89
CA LEU A 334 17.44 -23.88 -0.55
C LEU A 334 17.15 -25.38 -0.57
N SER A 335 16.14 -25.81 -1.32
CA SER A 335 15.80 -27.20 -1.57
C SER A 335 16.97 -27.99 -2.18
N GLU A 336 17.64 -27.41 -3.19
CA GLU A 336 18.80 -28.03 -3.84
C GLU A 336 20.01 -28.15 -2.90
N VAL A 337 20.27 -27.12 -2.10
CA VAL A 337 21.39 -27.11 -1.15
C VAL A 337 21.19 -28.11 -0.01
N CYS A 338 19.98 -28.18 0.53
CA CYS A 338 19.66 -29.03 1.71
C CYS A 338 19.16 -30.43 1.34
N GLY A 339 18.77 -30.66 0.09
CA GLY A 339 18.31 -31.97 -0.40
C GLY A 339 16.88 -32.35 0.02
N PHE A 340 16.07 -31.42 0.54
CA PHE A 340 14.67 -31.70 0.84
C PHE A 340 13.74 -31.30 -0.32
N PRO A 341 12.71 -32.12 -0.64
CA PRO A 341 11.71 -31.75 -1.64
C PRO A 341 10.73 -30.69 -1.10
N VAL A 342 10.35 -29.73 -1.95
CA VAL A 342 9.26 -28.79 -1.68
C VAL A 342 8.02 -29.24 -2.44
N LYS A 343 6.91 -29.48 -1.72
CA LYS A 343 5.63 -29.91 -2.30
C LYS A 343 4.56 -28.84 -2.15
N VAL A 344 3.79 -28.63 -3.21
CA VAL A 344 2.58 -27.81 -3.18
C VAL A 344 1.42 -28.68 -2.72
N VAL A 345 0.74 -28.27 -1.67
CA VAL A 345 -0.42 -28.96 -1.08
C VAL A 345 -1.63 -28.03 -1.00
N GLY A 346 -2.83 -28.57 -0.88
CA GLY A 346 -4.06 -27.78 -0.83
C GLY A 346 -4.28 -27.04 0.50
N SER A 347 -3.68 -27.51 1.60
CA SER A 347 -3.80 -26.90 2.93
C SER A 347 -2.60 -27.24 3.82
N LEU A 348 -2.38 -26.41 4.84
CA LEU A 348 -1.33 -26.52 5.85
C LEU A 348 -2.00 -26.50 7.25
N PRO A 349 -2.55 -27.63 7.71
CA PRO A 349 -3.38 -27.67 8.91
C PRO A 349 -2.62 -27.30 10.19
N ALA A 350 -1.39 -27.79 10.38
CA ALA A 350 -0.59 -27.47 11.56
C ALA A 350 -0.21 -25.97 11.58
N LEU A 351 0.12 -25.41 10.42
CA LEU A 351 0.43 -24.01 10.29
C LEU A 351 -0.82 -23.12 10.51
N ALA A 352 -1.99 -23.54 10.04
CA ALA A 352 -3.25 -22.82 10.26
C ALA A 352 -3.56 -22.71 11.76
N GLU A 353 -3.44 -23.81 12.51
CA GLU A 353 -3.63 -23.81 13.98
C GLU A 353 -2.62 -22.92 14.70
N ALA A 354 -1.33 -23.02 14.31
CA ALA A 354 -0.27 -22.18 14.88
C ALA A 354 -0.51 -20.68 14.61
N ARG A 355 -0.98 -20.33 13.40
CA ARG A 355 -1.34 -18.96 13.02
C ARG A 355 -2.49 -18.41 13.87
N GLU A 356 -3.54 -19.18 14.07
CA GLU A 356 -4.66 -18.76 14.93
C GLU A 356 -4.20 -18.52 16.37
N GLY A 357 -3.35 -19.40 16.90
CA GLY A 357 -2.74 -19.23 18.22
C GLY A 357 -1.94 -17.94 18.33
N LEU A 358 -1.08 -17.67 17.33
CA LEU A 358 -0.27 -16.46 17.27
C LEU A 358 -1.12 -15.18 17.16
N MET A 359 -2.14 -15.19 16.31
CA MET A 359 -3.03 -14.03 16.14
C MET A 359 -3.79 -13.71 17.43
N ARG A 360 -4.30 -14.72 18.14
CA ARG A 360 -4.94 -14.54 19.46
C ARG A 360 -3.99 -13.92 20.49
N MET A 361 -2.71 -14.27 20.46
CA MET A 361 -1.71 -13.67 21.35
C MET A 361 -1.40 -12.20 20.99
N LEU A 362 -1.38 -11.87 19.70
CA LEU A 362 -1.07 -10.50 19.23
C LEU A 362 -2.25 -9.54 19.40
N GLU A 363 -3.48 -10.01 19.29
CA GLU A 363 -4.69 -9.19 19.42
C GLU A 363 -5.05 -8.87 20.88
N GLY A 364 -4.45 -9.59 21.85
CA GLY A 364 -4.77 -9.46 23.27
C GLY A 364 -6.18 -9.96 23.63
N PRO A 365 -6.57 -9.98 24.90
CA PRO A 365 -7.93 -10.33 25.28
C PRO A 365 -8.89 -9.29 24.71
N VAL A 366 -9.87 -9.77 23.90
CA VAL A 366 -10.96 -8.92 23.41
C VAL A 366 -11.66 -8.32 24.63
N PRO A 367 -11.73 -6.99 24.80
CA PRO A 367 -12.46 -6.40 25.91
C PRO A 367 -13.92 -6.88 25.83
N PRO A 368 -14.55 -7.23 26.94
CA PRO A 368 -15.95 -7.64 26.94
C PRO A 368 -16.78 -6.52 26.31
N ARG A 369 -17.62 -6.88 25.35
CA ARG A 369 -18.58 -5.93 24.76
C ARG A 369 -19.48 -5.45 25.90
N VAL A 370 -19.36 -4.17 26.24
CA VAL A 370 -20.26 -3.46 27.15
C VAL A 370 -21.53 -3.09 26.42
#